data_e8e7d7890e9f027bb130107f8c9e7dc6
#
_entry.id   e8e7d7890e9f027bb130107f8c9e7dc6
#
_cell.length_a   1.000
_cell.length_b   1.000
_cell.length_c   1.000
_cell.angle_alpha   90.00
_cell.angle_beta   90.00
_cell.angle_gamma   90.00
#
_symmetry.space_group_name_H-M   'P 1'
#
loop_
_entity.id
_entity.type
_entity.pdbx_description
1 polymer ?
#
loop_
_entity_poly.entity_id
_entity_poly.type
_entity_poly.pdbx_seq_one_letter_code
_entity_poly.pdbx_strand_id
1 'polypeptide(L)'
;MVYQLYYWPTIQGRGEFVRLALEEAQAGYVDVARQKNGTRALMEMMAQAATPSFAPPFLVAGEQTIGQTANILLFLGSAHGLAPRTQAGRLWIHQLQLTMAYLVAEVHDTHHPISTSLYYDDQKKEAKRRAAGFLAERVPKYFDYFEAVLAKAGSGDYLNGARVTYADLSMFQLVEGLRYAFPKAMARIEAAYPRLAALHDRVAARPNIAAYLASERRIPFNQEGIFRHYPELDS
;
A
#
# COMPACT_ATOMS: atom_id res chain seq x y z
N MET A 1 -14.67 -5.52 -18.36
CA MET A 1 -15.29 -4.70 -17.28
C MET A 1 -14.32 -3.57 -16.96
N VAL A 2 -14.80 -2.33 -16.83
CA VAL A 2 -14.00 -1.19 -16.37
C VAL A 2 -14.34 -0.95 -14.90
N TYR A 3 -13.34 -0.95 -14.04
CA TYR A 3 -13.52 -0.68 -12.61
C TYR A 3 -13.61 0.82 -12.33
N GLN A 4 -14.26 1.19 -11.23
CA GLN A 4 -14.24 2.57 -10.72
C GLN A 4 -13.56 2.57 -9.36
N LEU A 5 -12.38 3.19 -9.28
CA LEU A 5 -11.64 3.35 -8.02
C LEU A 5 -11.99 4.71 -7.42
N TYR A 6 -12.42 4.69 -6.18
CA TYR A 6 -12.73 5.88 -5.40
C TYR A 6 -11.68 6.06 -4.30
N TYR A 7 -10.83 7.05 -4.43
CA TYR A 7 -9.85 7.44 -3.44
C TYR A 7 -9.50 8.92 -3.58
N TRP A 8 -8.87 9.51 -2.58
CA TRP A 8 -8.47 10.93 -2.59
C TRP A 8 -7.58 11.25 -3.79
N PRO A 9 -7.82 12.37 -4.51
CA PRO A 9 -7.21 12.61 -5.83
C PRO A 9 -5.75 13.03 -5.79
N THR A 10 -5.27 13.59 -4.65
CA THR A 10 -3.95 14.22 -4.53
C THR A 10 -2.89 13.35 -3.89
N ILE A 11 -3.26 12.18 -3.36
CA ILE A 11 -2.38 11.32 -2.58
C ILE A 11 -2.35 9.88 -3.08
N GLN A 12 -1.21 9.24 -2.91
CA GLN A 12 -1.07 7.81 -3.11
C GLN A 12 -1.88 7.03 -2.07
N GLY A 13 -1.55 7.22 -0.82
CA GLY A 13 -2.22 6.65 0.34
C GLY A 13 -2.55 5.17 0.19
N ARG A 14 -3.69 4.76 0.75
CA ARG A 14 -4.19 3.37 0.62
C ARG A 14 -4.71 3.03 -0.78
N GLY A 15 -5.05 4.03 -1.60
CA GLY A 15 -5.48 3.83 -2.98
C GLY A 15 -4.37 3.29 -3.88
N GLU A 16 -3.11 3.60 -3.57
CA GLU A 16 -1.99 3.20 -4.40
C GLU A 16 -1.78 1.69 -4.46
N PHE A 17 -2.03 0.99 -3.37
CA PHE A 17 -2.00 -0.47 -3.34
C PHE A 17 -2.98 -1.08 -4.35
N VAL A 18 -4.14 -0.44 -4.51
CA VAL A 18 -5.16 -0.86 -5.49
C VAL A 18 -4.74 -0.49 -6.91
N ARG A 19 -4.20 0.74 -7.11
CA ARG A 19 -3.69 1.17 -8.43
C ARG A 19 -2.62 0.22 -8.96
N LEU A 20 -1.64 -0.14 -8.13
CA LEU A 20 -0.58 -1.08 -8.50
C LEU A 20 -1.13 -2.45 -8.95
N ALA A 21 -2.16 -2.97 -8.28
CA ALA A 21 -2.79 -4.22 -8.67
C ALA A 21 -3.54 -4.11 -10.01
N LEU A 22 -4.26 -3.01 -10.23
CA LEU A 22 -4.97 -2.74 -11.48
C LEU A 22 -3.99 -2.53 -12.65
N GLU A 23 -2.92 -1.78 -12.45
CA GLU A 23 -1.88 -1.51 -13.45
C GLU A 23 -1.11 -2.78 -13.79
N GLU A 24 -0.69 -3.58 -12.80
CA GLU A 24 -0.04 -4.86 -13.05
C GLU A 24 -0.92 -5.82 -13.85
N ALA A 25 -2.20 -5.84 -13.54
CA ALA A 25 -3.19 -6.65 -14.25
C ALA A 25 -3.58 -6.09 -15.62
N GLN A 26 -3.12 -4.91 -16.02
CA GLN A 26 -3.61 -4.16 -17.19
C GLN A 26 -5.15 -4.05 -17.20
N ALA A 27 -5.77 -3.97 -16.04
CA ALA A 27 -7.20 -3.88 -15.90
C ALA A 27 -7.69 -2.45 -16.20
N GLY A 28 -8.69 -2.30 -17.02
CA GLY A 28 -9.29 -1.00 -17.30
C GLY A 28 -9.95 -0.42 -16.05
N TYR A 29 -9.59 0.79 -15.65
CA TYR A 29 -10.22 1.48 -14.51
C TYR A 29 -10.28 2.99 -14.70
N VAL A 30 -11.19 3.61 -13.96
CA VAL A 30 -11.29 5.05 -13.78
C VAL A 30 -10.99 5.39 -12.33
N ASP A 31 -10.00 6.26 -12.09
CA ASP A 31 -9.75 6.87 -10.78
C ASP A 31 -10.70 8.07 -10.64
N VAL A 32 -11.86 7.82 -10.02
CA VAL A 32 -13.04 8.70 -10.11
C VAL A 32 -12.76 10.07 -9.51
N ALA A 33 -12.13 10.13 -8.33
CA ALA A 33 -11.89 11.40 -7.67
C ALA A 33 -10.90 12.31 -8.43
N ARG A 34 -10.12 11.76 -9.35
CA ARG A 34 -9.22 12.53 -10.23
C ARG A 34 -9.91 13.11 -11.47
N GLN A 35 -11.19 12.78 -11.68
CA GLN A 35 -12.00 13.35 -12.77
C GLN A 35 -12.66 14.67 -12.34
N LYS A 36 -13.21 15.40 -13.30
CA LYS A 36 -13.99 16.62 -13.01
C LYS A 36 -15.13 16.29 -12.04
N ASN A 37 -15.25 17.05 -10.95
CA ASN A 37 -16.21 16.83 -9.84
C ASN A 37 -16.04 15.49 -9.12
N GLY A 38 -14.88 14.80 -9.26
CA GLY A 38 -14.70 13.45 -8.79
C GLY A 38 -14.73 13.29 -7.27
N THR A 39 -14.23 14.28 -6.51
CA THR A 39 -14.35 14.25 -5.03
C THR A 39 -15.81 14.30 -4.57
N ARG A 40 -16.64 15.08 -5.24
CA ARG A 40 -18.10 15.10 -4.98
C ARG A 40 -18.71 13.72 -5.28
N ALA A 41 -18.38 13.13 -6.43
CA ALA A 41 -18.87 11.80 -6.80
C ALA A 41 -18.42 10.72 -5.78
N LEU A 42 -17.19 10.83 -5.23
CA LEU A 42 -16.70 9.94 -4.17
C LEU A 42 -17.59 10.05 -2.92
N MET A 43 -17.88 11.26 -2.46
CA MET A 43 -18.69 11.48 -1.25
C MET A 43 -20.13 11.03 -1.45
N GLU A 44 -20.72 11.31 -2.61
CA GLU A 44 -22.07 10.88 -2.97
C GLU A 44 -22.17 9.34 -3.02
N MET A 45 -21.20 8.67 -3.66
CA MET A 45 -21.17 7.21 -3.74
C MET A 45 -20.99 6.55 -2.36
N MET A 46 -20.14 7.11 -1.49
CA MET A 46 -20.00 6.63 -0.11
C MET A 46 -21.31 6.68 0.68
N ALA A 47 -22.09 7.75 0.48
CA ALA A 47 -23.37 7.94 1.21
C ALA A 47 -24.50 7.07 0.67
N GLN A 48 -24.49 6.72 -0.61
CA GLN A 48 -25.62 6.10 -1.31
C GLN A 48 -25.45 4.60 -1.57
N ALA A 49 -24.23 4.05 -1.41
CA ALA A 49 -23.98 2.63 -1.70
C ALA A 49 -24.82 1.72 -0.79
N ALA A 50 -25.41 0.67 -1.36
CA ALA A 50 -26.16 -0.33 -0.62
C ALA A 50 -25.28 -1.06 0.43
N THR A 51 -23.99 -1.21 0.14
CA THR A 51 -22.96 -1.69 1.07
C THR A 51 -21.94 -0.57 1.28
N PRO A 52 -22.18 0.37 2.22
CA PRO A 52 -21.36 1.56 2.36
C PRO A 52 -19.95 1.22 2.86
N SER A 53 -18.96 1.85 2.27
CA SER A 53 -17.57 1.77 2.76
C SER A 53 -17.37 2.76 3.90
N PHE A 54 -16.71 2.33 4.96
CA PHE A 54 -16.37 3.19 6.11
C PHE A 54 -15.53 4.40 5.69
N ALA A 55 -14.60 4.18 4.77
CA ALA A 55 -13.71 5.21 4.21
C ALA A 55 -13.15 4.75 2.85
N PRO A 56 -12.66 5.66 1.99
CA PRO A 56 -11.92 5.26 0.80
C PRO A 56 -10.55 4.63 1.16
N PRO A 57 -10.00 3.73 0.32
CA PRO A 57 -10.50 3.38 -0.98
C PRO A 57 -11.67 2.41 -0.95
N PHE A 58 -12.52 2.54 -1.97
CA PHE A 58 -13.44 1.49 -2.38
C PHE A 58 -13.45 1.35 -3.90
N LEU A 59 -13.81 0.15 -4.35
CA LEU A 59 -13.84 -0.22 -5.77
C LEU A 59 -15.27 -0.58 -6.15
N VAL A 60 -15.75 -0.05 -7.27
CA VAL A 60 -16.99 -0.50 -7.89
C VAL A 60 -16.67 -1.42 -9.07
N ALA A 61 -17.19 -2.64 -9.01
CA ALA A 61 -17.00 -3.70 -9.98
C ALA A 61 -18.37 -4.24 -10.45
N GLY A 62 -18.92 -3.68 -11.51
CA GLY A 62 -20.30 -3.93 -11.91
C GLY A 62 -21.27 -3.42 -10.84
N GLU A 63 -22.07 -4.31 -10.27
CA GLU A 63 -23.05 -3.99 -9.22
C GLU A 63 -22.45 -4.06 -7.78
N GLN A 64 -21.18 -4.50 -7.65
CA GLN A 64 -20.54 -4.69 -6.35
C GLN A 64 -19.76 -3.44 -5.94
N THR A 65 -19.96 -2.98 -4.70
CA THR A 65 -19.09 -2.01 -4.03
C THR A 65 -18.24 -2.74 -3.00
N ILE A 66 -16.91 -2.65 -3.16
CA ILE A 66 -15.94 -3.40 -2.36
C ILE A 66 -15.09 -2.39 -1.59
N GLY A 67 -15.23 -2.33 -0.29
CA GLY A 67 -14.42 -1.50 0.60
C GLY A 67 -13.24 -2.25 1.19
N GLN A 68 -12.36 -1.51 1.86
CA GLN A 68 -11.11 -2.00 2.49
C GLN A 68 -10.04 -2.46 1.50
N THR A 69 -8.87 -1.83 1.54
CA THR A 69 -7.75 -2.13 0.63
C THR A 69 -7.46 -3.63 0.53
N ALA A 70 -7.34 -4.33 1.66
CA ALA A 70 -7.04 -5.76 1.65
C ALA A 70 -8.14 -6.62 1.00
N ASN A 71 -9.40 -6.22 1.17
CA ASN A 71 -10.54 -6.90 0.56
C ASN A 71 -10.63 -6.63 -0.95
N ILE A 72 -10.35 -5.40 -1.39
CA ILE A 72 -10.24 -5.05 -2.82
C ILE A 72 -9.14 -5.87 -3.48
N LEU A 73 -7.98 -5.98 -2.84
CA LEU A 73 -6.84 -6.75 -3.34
C LEU A 73 -7.13 -8.25 -3.40
N LEU A 74 -7.86 -8.80 -2.42
CA LEU A 74 -8.34 -10.19 -2.45
C LEU A 74 -9.22 -10.46 -3.67
N PHE A 75 -10.16 -9.54 -3.95
CA PHE A 75 -11.03 -9.61 -5.12
C PHE A 75 -10.24 -9.52 -6.43
N LEU A 76 -9.42 -8.48 -6.59
CA LEU A 76 -8.60 -8.28 -7.79
C LEU A 76 -7.61 -9.41 -8.00
N GLY A 77 -7.01 -9.92 -6.91
CA GLY A 77 -6.10 -11.05 -6.94
C GLY A 77 -6.72 -12.31 -7.55
N SER A 78 -7.95 -12.59 -7.17
CA SER A 78 -8.71 -13.72 -7.73
C SER A 78 -9.14 -13.48 -9.18
N ALA A 79 -9.58 -12.26 -9.50
CA ALA A 79 -10.09 -11.90 -10.83
C ALA A 79 -8.98 -11.85 -11.91
N HIS A 80 -7.75 -11.45 -11.52
CA HIS A 80 -6.66 -11.14 -12.45
C HIS A 80 -5.42 -12.03 -12.27
N GLY A 81 -5.52 -13.13 -11.51
CA GLY A 81 -4.39 -14.07 -11.38
C GLY A 81 -3.23 -13.53 -10.52
N LEU A 82 -3.47 -12.50 -9.71
CA LEU A 82 -2.51 -11.95 -8.74
C LEU A 82 -2.66 -12.61 -7.36
N ALA A 83 -3.24 -13.81 -7.30
CA ALA A 83 -3.33 -14.66 -6.11
C ALA A 83 -3.24 -16.14 -6.50
N PRO A 84 -2.83 -17.03 -5.58
CA PRO A 84 -2.85 -18.46 -5.82
C PRO A 84 -4.27 -18.99 -6.10
N ARG A 85 -4.36 -20.07 -6.88
CA ARG A 85 -5.65 -20.70 -7.20
C ARG A 85 -6.25 -21.48 -6.03
N THR A 86 -5.41 -22.04 -5.15
CA THR A 86 -5.87 -22.82 -4.00
C THR A 86 -6.41 -21.92 -2.88
N GLN A 87 -7.38 -22.41 -2.12
CA GLN A 87 -7.90 -21.69 -0.98
C GLN A 87 -6.82 -21.42 0.08
N ALA A 88 -5.99 -22.41 0.40
CA ALA A 88 -4.88 -22.24 1.33
C ALA A 88 -3.89 -21.15 0.89
N GLY A 89 -3.53 -21.14 -0.40
CA GLY A 89 -2.67 -20.11 -0.94
C GLY A 89 -3.30 -18.71 -0.88
N ARG A 90 -4.60 -18.57 -1.18
CA ARG A 90 -5.30 -17.29 -1.06
C ARG A 90 -5.35 -16.81 0.39
N LEU A 91 -5.63 -17.69 1.34
CA LEU A 91 -5.62 -17.33 2.76
C LEU A 91 -4.23 -16.89 3.21
N TRP A 92 -3.17 -17.59 2.76
CA TRP A 92 -1.80 -17.22 3.06
C TRP A 92 -1.45 -15.81 2.55
N ILE A 93 -1.70 -15.53 1.28
CA ILE A 93 -1.43 -14.19 0.71
C ILE A 93 -2.29 -13.11 1.37
N HIS A 94 -3.53 -13.41 1.70
CA HIS A 94 -4.39 -12.47 2.40
C HIS A 94 -3.91 -12.19 3.83
N GLN A 95 -3.39 -13.20 4.55
CA GLN A 95 -2.74 -13.01 5.86
C GLN A 95 -1.55 -12.07 5.75
N LEU A 96 -0.69 -12.21 4.74
CA LEU A 96 0.43 -11.28 4.50
C LEU A 96 -0.07 -9.86 4.25
N GLN A 97 -1.12 -9.70 3.44
CA GLN A 97 -1.73 -8.40 3.16
C GLN A 97 -2.32 -7.74 4.41
N LEU A 98 -2.96 -8.51 5.29
CA LEU A 98 -3.48 -7.99 6.57
C LEU A 98 -2.34 -7.57 7.50
N THR A 99 -1.22 -8.30 7.51
CA THR A 99 -0.01 -7.90 8.25
C THR A 99 0.54 -6.58 7.73
N MET A 100 0.57 -6.37 6.41
CA MET A 100 0.95 -5.10 5.80
C MET A 100 -0.02 -3.96 6.14
N ALA A 101 -1.32 -4.25 6.27
CA ALA A 101 -2.30 -3.25 6.68
C ALA A 101 -2.04 -2.72 8.10
N TYR A 102 -1.55 -3.55 9.02
CA TYR A 102 -1.08 -3.10 10.33
C TYR A 102 0.14 -2.18 10.21
N LEU A 103 1.13 -2.55 9.38
CA LEU A 103 2.30 -1.70 9.16
C LEU A 103 1.90 -0.33 8.59
N VAL A 104 0.97 -0.29 7.63
CA VAL A 104 0.43 0.97 7.07
C VAL A 104 -0.19 1.86 8.16
N ALA A 105 -0.92 1.29 9.11
CA ALA A 105 -1.48 2.04 10.23
C ALA A 105 -0.38 2.59 11.14
N GLU A 106 0.62 1.77 11.46
CA GLU A 106 1.74 2.20 12.30
C GLU A 106 2.60 3.29 11.65
N VAL A 107 2.77 3.26 10.32
CA VAL A 107 3.42 4.35 9.57
C VAL A 107 2.64 5.66 9.73
N HIS A 108 1.32 5.61 9.56
CA HIS A 108 0.47 6.79 9.73
C HIS A 108 0.58 7.37 11.15
N ASP A 109 0.64 6.51 12.16
CA ASP A 109 0.76 6.93 13.55
C ASP A 109 2.11 7.58 13.87
N THR A 110 3.13 7.45 13.04
CA THR A 110 4.42 8.15 13.26
C THR A 110 4.27 9.65 13.21
N HIS A 111 3.32 10.17 12.47
CA HIS A 111 3.06 11.61 12.33
C HIS A 111 1.69 12.06 12.89
N HIS A 112 0.82 11.12 13.27
CA HIS A 112 -0.47 11.38 13.93
C HIS A 112 -0.66 10.44 15.13
N PRO A 113 0.23 10.48 16.14
CA PRO A 113 0.23 9.51 17.24
C PRO A 113 -0.90 9.72 18.27
N ILE A 114 -1.44 10.93 18.41
CA ILE A 114 -2.50 11.25 19.37
C ILE A 114 -3.86 11.17 18.69
N SER A 115 -4.04 11.91 17.60
CA SER A 115 -5.31 11.98 16.89
C SER A 115 -5.10 12.35 15.43
N THR A 116 -5.92 11.75 14.55
CA THR A 116 -5.98 12.10 13.13
C THR A 116 -6.65 13.46 12.87
N SER A 117 -7.36 14.01 13.84
CA SER A 117 -7.99 15.34 13.78
C SER A 117 -7.05 16.49 14.16
N LEU A 118 -5.90 16.19 14.76
CA LEU A 118 -4.86 17.18 15.06
C LEU A 118 -3.91 17.33 13.87
N TYR A 119 -3.40 18.54 13.68
CA TYR A 119 -2.30 18.74 12.74
C TYR A 119 -0.99 18.16 13.28
N TYR A 120 -0.06 17.87 12.39
CA TYR A 120 1.27 17.38 12.79
C TYR A 120 1.95 18.34 13.79
N ASP A 121 1.82 19.64 13.56
CA ASP A 121 2.40 20.68 14.42
C ASP A 121 1.92 20.64 15.87
N ASP A 122 0.70 20.17 16.10
CA ASP A 122 0.10 20.07 17.45
C ASP A 122 0.60 18.84 18.23
N GLN A 123 1.29 17.90 17.59
CA GLN A 123 1.71 16.63 18.18
C GLN A 123 3.16 16.22 17.81
N LYS A 124 4.01 17.18 17.44
CA LYS A 124 5.41 16.93 17.00
C LYS A 124 6.24 16.16 18.03
N LYS A 125 6.09 16.45 19.31
CA LYS A 125 6.84 15.80 20.40
C LYS A 125 6.51 14.31 20.48
N GLU A 126 5.24 13.99 20.45
CA GLU A 126 4.72 12.62 20.49
C GLU A 126 5.03 11.89 19.18
N ALA A 127 4.94 12.55 18.05
CA ALA A 127 5.32 12.04 16.74
C ALA A 127 6.81 11.64 16.71
N LYS A 128 7.70 12.47 17.24
CA LYS A 128 9.14 12.15 17.33
C LYS A 128 9.37 10.89 18.17
N ARG A 129 8.71 10.78 19.33
CA ARG A 129 8.82 9.59 20.19
C ARG A 129 8.25 8.35 19.52
N ARG A 130 7.09 8.48 18.84
CA ARG A 130 6.44 7.37 18.12
C ARG A 130 7.31 6.89 16.94
N ALA A 131 7.83 7.81 16.14
CA ALA A 131 8.71 7.49 15.00
C ALA A 131 9.99 6.79 15.46
N ALA A 132 10.63 7.26 16.53
CA ALA A 132 11.82 6.62 17.07
C ALA A 132 11.57 5.15 17.45
N GLY A 133 10.49 4.86 18.20
CA GLY A 133 10.12 3.47 18.53
C GLY A 133 9.70 2.64 17.31
N PHE A 134 9.03 3.27 16.36
CA PHE A 134 8.65 2.62 15.10
C PHE A 134 9.87 2.17 14.31
N LEU A 135 10.85 3.05 14.11
CA LEU A 135 12.07 2.76 13.35
C LEU A 135 12.99 1.77 14.07
N ALA A 136 13.09 1.87 15.42
CA ALA A 136 13.98 1.00 16.19
C ALA A 136 13.44 -0.42 16.40
N GLU A 137 12.12 -0.59 16.51
CA GLU A 137 11.54 -1.87 16.91
C GLU A 137 10.56 -2.44 15.89
N ARG A 138 9.69 -1.57 15.31
CA ARG A 138 8.57 -2.06 14.51
C ARG A 138 8.99 -2.38 13.09
N VAL A 139 9.73 -1.48 12.42
CA VAL A 139 10.23 -1.74 11.05
C VAL A 139 11.09 -3.01 11.04
N PRO A 140 12.09 -3.20 11.93
CA PRO A 140 12.84 -4.45 11.97
C PRO A 140 11.95 -5.69 12.17
N LYS A 141 10.98 -5.65 13.09
CA LYS A 141 10.09 -6.78 13.36
C LYS A 141 9.29 -7.20 12.12
N TYR A 142 8.78 -6.23 11.35
CA TYR A 142 8.06 -6.53 10.11
C TYR A 142 9.01 -7.04 9.03
N PHE A 143 10.16 -6.40 8.89
CA PHE A 143 11.14 -6.78 7.88
C PHE A 143 11.75 -8.15 8.15
N ASP A 144 12.08 -8.49 9.41
CA ASP A 144 12.49 -9.84 9.81
C ASP A 144 11.45 -10.90 9.40
N TYR A 145 10.17 -10.61 9.66
CA TYR A 145 9.09 -11.51 9.28
C TYR A 145 9.02 -11.72 7.77
N PHE A 146 9.00 -10.64 6.96
CA PHE A 146 8.89 -10.77 5.51
C PHE A 146 10.17 -11.29 4.85
N GLU A 147 11.35 -10.97 5.38
CA GLU A 147 12.62 -11.56 4.94
C GLU A 147 12.63 -13.07 5.17
N ALA A 148 12.13 -13.53 6.34
CA ALA A 148 11.98 -14.96 6.64
C ALA A 148 10.92 -15.63 5.74
N VAL A 149 9.83 -14.95 5.39
CA VAL A 149 8.83 -15.45 4.42
C VAL A 149 9.49 -15.67 3.07
N LEU A 150 10.23 -14.69 2.57
CA LEU A 150 10.96 -14.79 1.30
C LEU A 150 12.02 -15.91 1.33
N ALA A 151 12.73 -16.06 2.44
CA ALA A 151 13.70 -17.14 2.60
C ALA A 151 13.03 -18.54 2.53
N LYS A 152 11.81 -18.68 3.04
CA LYS A 152 11.03 -19.92 3.01
C LYS A 152 10.31 -20.18 1.68
N ALA A 153 10.17 -19.17 0.83
CA ALA A 153 9.56 -19.32 -0.50
C ALA A 153 10.43 -20.14 -1.48
N GLY A 154 11.55 -20.65 -1.03
CA GLY A 154 12.49 -21.48 -1.79
C GLY A 154 13.28 -20.67 -2.83
N SER A 155 13.43 -21.25 -4.03
CA SER A 155 14.07 -20.55 -5.17
C SER A 155 13.16 -19.53 -5.83
N GLY A 156 12.01 -19.23 -5.23
CA GLY A 156 11.05 -18.27 -5.77
C GLY A 156 11.44 -16.82 -5.45
N ASP A 157 11.06 -15.94 -6.35
CA ASP A 157 11.41 -14.53 -6.33
C ASP A 157 10.41 -13.64 -5.61
N TYR A 158 9.28 -14.21 -5.17
CA TYR A 158 8.13 -13.51 -4.60
C TYR A 158 7.67 -14.15 -3.28
N LEU A 159 6.84 -13.46 -2.53
CA LEU A 159 6.31 -13.91 -1.22
C LEU A 159 5.58 -15.27 -1.27
N ASN A 160 5.10 -15.66 -2.44
CA ASN A 160 4.48 -16.97 -2.68
C ASN A 160 5.25 -17.84 -3.69
N GLY A 161 6.55 -17.72 -3.79
CA GLY A 161 7.38 -18.48 -4.72
C GLY A 161 7.57 -17.81 -6.08
N ALA A 162 7.26 -18.50 -7.19
CA ALA A 162 7.66 -18.06 -8.54
C ALA A 162 6.74 -17.01 -9.19
N ARG A 163 5.59 -16.68 -8.61
CA ARG A 163 4.61 -15.78 -9.24
C ARG A 163 4.32 -14.58 -8.37
N VAL A 164 4.30 -13.40 -9.01
CA VAL A 164 3.87 -12.16 -8.36
C VAL A 164 2.42 -12.27 -7.89
N THR A 165 2.18 -11.70 -6.72
CA THR A 165 0.85 -11.56 -6.12
C THR A 165 0.61 -10.10 -5.73
N TYR A 166 -0.63 -9.75 -5.39
CA TYR A 166 -0.92 -8.41 -4.88
C TYR A 166 -0.16 -8.06 -3.59
N ALA A 167 0.27 -9.07 -2.81
CA ALA A 167 1.07 -8.83 -1.62
C ALA A 167 2.49 -8.35 -1.97
N ASP A 168 3.07 -8.84 -3.06
CA ASP A 168 4.38 -8.37 -3.54
C ASP A 168 4.31 -6.91 -4.00
N LEU A 169 3.24 -6.53 -4.71
CA LEU A 169 2.97 -5.15 -5.12
C LEU A 169 2.76 -4.24 -3.90
N SER A 170 2.09 -4.75 -2.86
CA SER A 170 1.90 -4.04 -1.61
C SER A 170 3.21 -3.85 -0.84
N MET A 171 4.07 -4.86 -0.80
CA MET A 171 5.39 -4.76 -0.18
C MET A 171 6.28 -3.76 -0.90
N PHE A 172 6.25 -3.75 -2.24
CA PHE A 172 6.91 -2.73 -3.04
C PHE A 172 6.49 -1.31 -2.61
N GLN A 173 5.18 -1.04 -2.55
CA GLN A 173 4.67 0.27 -2.14
C GLN A 173 5.06 0.64 -0.70
N LEU A 174 5.12 -0.32 0.21
CA LEU A 174 5.57 -0.10 1.59
C LEU A 174 7.04 0.31 1.65
N VAL A 175 7.91 -0.40 0.95
CA VAL A 175 9.35 -0.07 0.91
C VAL A 175 9.57 1.31 0.27
N GLU A 176 8.92 1.60 -0.86
CA GLU A 176 8.96 2.92 -1.51
C GLU A 176 8.52 4.03 -0.55
N GLY A 177 7.41 3.83 0.12
CA GLY A 177 6.86 4.81 1.06
C GLY A 177 7.76 5.03 2.28
N LEU A 178 8.33 3.96 2.83
CA LEU A 178 9.27 4.06 3.95
C LEU A 178 10.57 4.76 3.53
N ARG A 179 11.11 4.46 2.35
CA ARG A 179 12.28 5.16 1.78
C ARG A 179 12.02 6.66 1.61
N TYR A 180 10.80 7.03 1.19
CA TYR A 180 10.42 8.44 1.10
C TYR A 180 10.28 9.09 2.48
N ALA A 181 9.58 8.44 3.42
CA ALA A 181 9.30 9.01 4.73
C ALA A 181 10.55 9.09 5.63
N PHE A 182 11.42 8.09 5.57
CA PHE A 182 12.58 7.91 6.45
C PHE A 182 13.85 7.54 5.66
N PRO A 183 14.33 8.40 4.76
CA PRO A 183 15.44 8.04 3.86
C PRO A 183 16.74 7.67 4.58
N LYS A 184 17.09 8.37 5.68
CA LYS A 184 18.31 8.07 6.45
C LYS A 184 18.18 6.77 7.24
N ALA A 185 17.04 6.55 7.90
CA ALA A 185 16.81 5.33 8.66
C ALA A 185 16.74 4.12 7.72
N MET A 186 16.02 4.22 6.59
CA MET A 186 15.90 3.14 5.63
C MET A 186 17.23 2.77 4.99
N ALA A 187 18.10 3.74 4.68
CA ALA A 187 19.46 3.45 4.17
C ALA A 187 20.27 2.57 5.13
N ARG A 188 20.06 2.67 6.44
CA ARG A 188 20.70 1.82 7.44
C ARG A 188 19.99 0.47 7.61
N ILE A 189 18.67 0.49 7.68
CA ILE A 189 17.85 -0.70 7.99
C ILE A 189 17.90 -1.70 6.83
N GLU A 190 17.71 -1.26 5.59
CA GLU A 190 17.59 -2.15 4.43
C GLU A 190 18.83 -3.00 4.16
N ALA A 191 20.01 -2.56 4.59
CA ALA A 191 21.24 -3.34 4.43
C ALA A 191 21.15 -4.76 5.06
N ALA A 192 20.29 -4.93 6.06
CA ALA A 192 20.05 -6.23 6.71
C ALA A 192 19.00 -7.10 6.00
N TYR A 193 18.30 -6.58 4.99
CA TYR A 193 17.13 -7.24 4.35
C TYR A 193 17.28 -7.36 2.83
N PRO A 194 18.29 -8.11 2.34
CA PRO A 194 18.59 -8.17 0.91
C PRO A 194 17.49 -8.80 0.05
N ARG A 195 16.67 -9.70 0.59
CA ARG A 195 15.56 -10.29 -0.16
C ARG A 195 14.41 -9.32 -0.35
N LEU A 196 14.12 -8.49 0.67
CA LEU A 196 13.12 -7.43 0.54
C LEU A 196 13.55 -6.37 -0.46
N ALA A 197 14.82 -5.94 -0.45
CA ALA A 197 15.38 -5.04 -1.45
C ALA A 197 15.29 -5.65 -2.86
N ALA A 198 15.67 -6.91 -3.03
CA ALA A 198 15.56 -7.61 -4.31
C ALA A 198 14.11 -7.78 -4.77
N LEU A 199 13.15 -8.04 -3.86
CA LEU A 199 11.72 -8.07 -4.19
C LEU A 199 11.24 -6.71 -4.71
N HIS A 200 11.60 -5.62 -3.99
CA HIS A 200 11.27 -4.27 -4.41
C HIS A 200 11.75 -3.99 -5.83
N ASP A 201 13.05 -4.21 -6.12
CA ASP A 201 13.64 -3.93 -7.42
C ASP A 201 13.02 -4.79 -8.54
N ARG A 202 12.72 -6.05 -8.24
CA ARG A 202 12.03 -6.96 -9.16
C ARG A 202 10.62 -6.50 -9.50
N VAL A 203 9.86 -6.01 -8.51
CA VAL A 203 8.52 -5.46 -8.74
C VAL A 203 8.62 -4.18 -9.55
N ALA A 204 9.55 -3.26 -9.21
CA ALA A 204 9.78 -2.02 -9.95
C ALA A 204 10.11 -2.28 -11.44
N ALA A 205 10.88 -3.34 -11.73
CA ALA A 205 11.29 -3.72 -13.08
C ALA A 205 10.20 -4.45 -13.90
N ARG A 206 9.05 -4.78 -13.32
CA ARG A 206 7.95 -5.41 -14.08
C ARG A 206 7.43 -4.45 -15.14
N PRO A 207 7.23 -4.89 -16.39
CA PRO A 207 6.92 -3.99 -17.51
C PRO A 207 5.73 -3.05 -17.23
N ASN A 208 4.63 -3.58 -16.67
CA ASN A 208 3.43 -2.81 -16.39
C ASN A 208 3.66 -1.82 -15.24
N ILE A 209 4.36 -2.25 -14.19
CA ILE A 209 4.71 -1.39 -13.05
C ILE A 209 5.69 -0.30 -13.49
N ALA A 210 6.77 -0.63 -14.21
CA ALA A 210 7.73 0.34 -14.72
C ALA A 210 7.06 1.41 -15.60
N ALA A 211 6.16 1.00 -16.49
CA ALA A 211 5.37 1.92 -17.31
C ALA A 211 4.45 2.82 -16.47
N TYR A 212 3.82 2.28 -15.44
CA TYR A 212 3.00 3.05 -14.51
C TYR A 212 3.84 4.06 -13.71
N LEU A 213 4.97 3.64 -13.15
CA LEU A 213 5.88 4.49 -12.37
C LEU A 213 6.40 5.68 -13.19
N ALA A 214 6.62 5.50 -14.49
CA ALA A 214 7.06 6.54 -15.41
C ALA A 214 5.92 7.44 -15.93
N SER A 215 4.67 7.15 -15.61
CA SER A 215 3.50 7.85 -16.13
C SER A 215 2.97 8.94 -15.21
N GLU A 216 2.24 9.92 -15.76
CA GLU A 216 1.51 10.94 -14.99
C GLU A 216 0.36 10.37 -14.14
N ARG A 217 0.01 9.11 -14.33
CA ARG A 217 -0.98 8.43 -13.49
C ARG A 217 -0.45 8.16 -12.09
N ARG A 218 0.86 7.96 -11.95
CA ARG A 218 1.52 7.81 -10.65
C ARG A 218 1.52 9.15 -9.91
N ILE A 219 0.82 9.24 -8.80
CA ILE A 219 0.81 10.43 -7.95
C ILE A 219 2.18 10.50 -7.23
N PRO A 220 2.89 11.63 -7.22
CA PRO A 220 4.11 11.75 -6.42
C PRO A 220 3.82 11.68 -4.92
N PHE A 221 4.79 11.23 -4.13
CA PHE A 221 4.71 11.35 -2.69
C PHE A 221 4.62 12.82 -2.27
N ASN A 222 3.90 13.08 -1.18
CA ASN A 222 3.71 14.42 -0.62
C ASN A 222 3.47 14.37 0.89
N GLN A 223 3.21 15.53 1.51
CA GLN A 223 3.00 15.66 2.96
C GLN A 223 1.53 15.52 3.41
N GLU A 224 0.66 14.99 2.53
CA GLU A 224 -0.76 14.79 2.84
C GLU A 224 -1.13 13.30 2.95
N GLY A 225 -0.27 12.40 2.41
CA GLY A 225 -0.49 10.97 2.38
C GLY A 225 -0.16 10.23 3.69
N ILE A 226 -0.05 8.90 3.60
CA ILE A 226 0.38 8.03 4.70
C ILE A 226 1.88 8.17 4.94
N PHE A 227 2.65 8.16 3.87
CA PHE A 227 4.10 8.32 3.93
C PHE A 227 4.43 9.81 3.81
N ARG A 228 4.87 10.42 4.90
CA ARG A 228 5.24 11.84 4.98
C ARG A 228 6.67 11.98 5.43
N HIS A 229 7.43 12.80 4.75
CA HIS A 229 8.82 13.06 5.14
C HIS A 229 8.89 14.29 6.04
N TYR A 230 9.18 14.05 7.31
CA TYR A 230 9.54 15.08 8.28
C TYR A 230 10.97 14.79 8.76
N PRO A 231 11.97 15.66 8.43
CA PRO A 231 13.38 15.38 8.74
C PRO A 231 13.66 15.07 10.21
N GLU A 232 12.88 15.64 11.12
CA GLU A 232 13.00 15.44 12.56
C GLU A 232 12.49 14.08 13.06
N LEU A 233 11.77 13.34 12.22
CA LEU A 233 11.30 11.98 12.49
C LEU A 233 12.25 10.91 11.93
N ASP A 234 13.19 11.29 11.07
CA ASP A 234 14.13 10.41 10.38
C ASP A 234 15.49 10.43 11.10
N SER A 235 15.56 9.84 12.29
CA SER A 235 16.76 9.83 13.16
C SER A 235 17.45 8.46 13.21
#